data_b1b41ea3762ef5ee9c1c15ee11ae6a18
#
_entry.id   b1b41ea3762ef5ee9c1c15ee11ae6a18
#
_cell.length_a   1.000
_cell.length_b   1.000
_cell.length_c   1.000
_cell.angle_alpha   90.00
_cell.angle_beta   90.00
_cell.angle_gamma   90.00
#
_symmetry.space_group_name_H-M   'P 1'
#
loop_
_entity.id
_entity.type
_entity.pdbx_description
1 polymer ?
#
loop_
_entity_poly.entity_id
_entity_poly.type
_entity_poly.pdbx_seq_one_letter_code
_entity_poly.pdbx_strand_id
1 'polypeptide(L)'
;MFYKIIRPIGRFIVWVLNGHLHVHHKDRIPKDNYILVAPHRTWWEPILFALAASPMEFMFMAKKELFKNPILRFILVHAHAFSVDRDNPGPSAIKIPVKGLRKGDLSLIIFPSGTRHSEELKSGAFVIAKMANKPLVPVVYQGPLTFKSFLKRKSLDICFGDPIYIPRREKINKETTPALYQQLEEAWDKLDKEQNPDFHYIAK
;
A
#
# COMPACT_ATOMS: atom_id res chain seq x y z
N MET A 1 -15.79 4.64 -12.72
CA MET A 1 -15.63 5.72 -13.73
C MET A 1 -14.50 6.69 -13.37
N PHE A 2 -14.42 7.17 -12.14
CA PHE A 2 -13.37 8.11 -11.66
C PHE A 2 -11.95 7.60 -11.86
N TYR A 3 -11.65 6.35 -11.50
CA TYR A 3 -10.34 5.72 -11.70
C TYR A 3 -9.87 5.69 -13.16
N LYS A 4 -10.80 5.50 -14.10
CA LYS A 4 -10.47 5.50 -15.54
C LYS A 4 -9.99 6.88 -16.02
N ILE A 5 -10.45 7.95 -15.38
CA ILE A 5 -10.06 9.33 -15.69
C ILE A 5 -8.80 9.74 -14.94
N ILE A 6 -8.76 9.49 -13.62
CA ILE A 6 -7.67 9.99 -12.77
C ILE A 6 -6.34 9.26 -13.01
N ARG A 7 -6.40 8.00 -13.44
CA ARG A 7 -5.21 7.15 -13.67
C ARG A 7 -4.31 7.66 -14.80
N PRO A 8 -4.82 7.97 -16.02
CA PRO A 8 -3.99 8.55 -17.07
C PRO A 8 -3.45 9.93 -16.68
N ILE A 9 -4.25 10.75 -15.99
CA ILE A 9 -3.81 12.03 -15.45
C ILE A 9 -2.66 11.85 -14.46
N GLY A 10 -2.81 10.92 -13.51
CA GLY A 10 -1.76 10.62 -12.53
C GLY A 10 -0.47 10.12 -13.19
N ARG A 11 -0.58 9.25 -14.19
CA ARG A 11 0.59 8.79 -14.97
C ARG A 11 1.27 9.93 -15.72
N PHE A 12 0.49 10.80 -16.34
CA PHE A 12 1.01 11.98 -17.04
C PHE A 12 1.72 12.93 -16.07
N ILE A 13 1.13 13.21 -14.90
CA ILE A 13 1.76 14.04 -13.87
C ILE A 13 3.10 13.43 -13.40
N VAL A 14 3.12 12.13 -13.10
CA VAL A 14 4.35 11.44 -12.68
C VAL A 14 5.40 11.51 -13.79
N TRP A 15 5.01 11.28 -15.04
CA TRP A 15 5.90 11.37 -16.19
C TRP A 15 6.49 12.78 -16.39
N VAL A 16 5.69 13.81 -16.26
CA VAL A 16 6.15 15.21 -16.38
C VAL A 16 7.12 15.55 -15.24
N LEU A 17 6.76 15.21 -14.00
CA LEU A 17 7.51 15.60 -12.81
C LEU A 17 8.81 14.81 -12.63
N ASN A 18 8.79 13.51 -12.91
CA ASN A 18 9.94 12.65 -12.64
C ASN A 18 10.39 11.79 -13.84
N GLY A 19 9.50 11.41 -14.73
CA GLY A 19 9.77 10.49 -15.83
C GLY A 19 9.02 9.16 -15.71
N HIS A 20 9.65 8.08 -16.16
CA HIS A 20 8.99 6.77 -16.20
C HIS A 20 8.95 6.11 -14.82
N LEU A 21 7.82 5.44 -14.56
CA LEU A 21 7.65 4.53 -13.43
C LEU A 21 8.05 3.12 -13.88
N HIS A 22 9.12 2.58 -13.31
CA HIS A 22 9.58 1.23 -13.58
C HIS A 22 8.87 0.26 -12.64
N VAL A 23 8.28 -0.78 -13.21
CA VAL A 23 7.48 -1.76 -12.46
C VAL A 23 8.08 -3.14 -12.67
N HIS A 24 8.52 -3.77 -11.57
CA HIS A 24 9.18 -5.05 -11.54
C HIS A 24 8.26 -6.12 -10.95
N HIS A 25 8.33 -7.33 -11.50
CA HIS A 25 7.60 -8.52 -11.05
C HIS A 25 6.08 -8.35 -10.96
N LYS A 26 5.51 -7.62 -11.92
CA LYS A 26 4.04 -7.42 -11.99
C LYS A 26 3.28 -8.73 -12.21
N ASP A 27 3.91 -9.72 -12.76
CA ASP A 27 3.42 -11.10 -12.95
C ASP A 27 3.13 -11.84 -11.65
N ARG A 28 3.78 -11.45 -10.52
CA ARG A 28 3.52 -11.99 -9.18
C ARG A 28 2.17 -11.55 -8.59
N ILE A 29 1.56 -10.50 -9.14
CA ILE A 29 0.29 -9.97 -8.64
C ILE A 29 -0.86 -10.95 -8.96
N PRO A 30 -1.69 -11.33 -7.97
CA PRO A 30 -2.86 -12.15 -8.23
C PRO A 30 -3.85 -11.50 -9.20
N LYS A 31 -4.58 -12.32 -9.99
CA LYS A 31 -5.63 -11.82 -10.88
C LYS A 31 -6.85 -11.31 -10.11
N ASP A 32 -7.18 -11.97 -8.99
CA ASP A 32 -8.21 -11.52 -8.08
C ASP A 32 -7.72 -10.38 -7.20
N ASN A 33 -8.63 -9.75 -6.45
CA ASN A 33 -8.27 -8.69 -5.53
C ASN A 33 -7.44 -9.18 -4.33
N TYR A 34 -6.58 -8.31 -3.83
CA TYR A 34 -5.54 -8.58 -2.84
C TYR A 34 -5.29 -7.35 -1.96
N ILE A 35 -4.38 -7.50 -1.02
CA ILE A 35 -3.95 -6.42 -0.12
C ILE A 35 -2.48 -6.11 -0.40
N LEU A 36 -2.20 -4.93 -0.97
CA LEU A 36 -0.83 -4.43 -1.05
C LEU A 36 -0.34 -3.98 0.32
N VAL A 37 0.81 -4.51 0.73
CA VAL A 37 1.48 -4.14 1.99
C VAL A 37 2.86 -3.60 1.70
N ALA A 38 3.15 -2.42 2.25
CA ALA A 38 4.42 -1.74 2.02
C ALA A 38 4.97 -1.09 3.31
N PRO A 39 6.29 -0.97 3.44
CA PRO A 39 6.89 -0.05 4.41
C PRO A 39 6.58 1.39 3.97
N HIS A 40 6.15 2.26 4.88
CA HIS A 40 5.70 3.61 4.53
C HIS A 40 6.87 4.61 4.48
N ARG A 41 7.48 4.81 3.32
CA ARG A 41 8.66 5.67 3.13
C ARG A 41 8.30 7.10 2.74
N THR A 42 7.26 7.27 1.86
CA THR A 42 6.84 8.58 1.36
C THR A 42 5.31 8.72 1.30
N TRP A 43 4.81 9.97 1.26
CA TRP A 43 3.37 10.20 1.21
C TRP A 43 2.74 9.91 -0.17
N TRP A 44 3.53 9.86 -1.24
CA TRP A 44 3.04 9.58 -2.61
C TRP A 44 3.02 8.09 -2.98
N GLU A 45 3.63 7.23 -2.18
CA GLU A 45 3.64 5.78 -2.43
C GLU A 45 2.27 5.18 -2.74
N PRO A 46 1.19 5.50 -2.00
CA PRO A 46 -0.13 4.93 -2.32
C PRO A 46 -0.57 5.22 -3.75
N ILE A 47 -0.25 6.42 -4.26
CA ILE A 47 -0.58 6.82 -5.62
C ILE A 47 0.26 6.03 -6.62
N LEU A 48 1.57 5.94 -6.41
CA LEU A 48 2.48 5.21 -7.29
C LEU A 48 2.14 3.72 -7.34
N PHE A 49 1.84 3.10 -6.21
CA PHE A 49 1.41 1.70 -6.15
C PHE A 49 0.11 1.46 -6.91
N ALA A 50 -0.88 2.33 -6.77
CA ALA A 50 -2.13 2.23 -7.52
C ALA A 50 -1.94 2.42 -9.04
N LEU A 51 -0.99 3.24 -9.46
CA LEU A 51 -0.63 3.41 -10.86
C LEU A 51 0.12 2.18 -11.41
N ALA A 52 1.06 1.64 -10.64
CA ALA A 52 1.86 0.47 -11.00
C ALA A 52 1.00 -0.80 -11.12
N ALA A 53 0.10 -1.02 -10.16
CA ALA A 53 -0.77 -2.19 -10.11
C ALA A 53 -2.03 -2.10 -10.99
N SER A 54 -2.11 -1.09 -11.88
CA SER A 54 -3.22 -0.98 -12.84
C SER A 54 -3.36 -2.29 -13.66
N PRO A 55 -4.60 -2.78 -13.95
CA PRO A 55 -5.89 -2.09 -13.87
C PRO A 55 -6.63 -2.18 -12.52
N MET A 56 -6.09 -2.83 -11.52
CA MET A 56 -6.74 -2.99 -10.22
C MET A 56 -7.10 -1.62 -9.58
N GLU A 57 -8.27 -1.54 -8.96
CA GLU A 57 -8.71 -0.39 -8.18
C GLU A 57 -8.54 -0.65 -6.69
N PHE A 58 -8.18 0.37 -5.93
CA PHE A 58 -7.80 0.22 -4.53
C PHE A 58 -8.63 1.07 -3.59
N MET A 59 -8.88 0.51 -2.41
CA MET A 59 -9.27 1.27 -1.23
C MET A 59 -8.02 1.78 -0.51
N PHE A 60 -8.15 2.94 0.16
CA PHE A 60 -7.09 3.57 0.93
C PHE A 60 -7.58 3.93 2.33
N MET A 61 -6.74 3.70 3.33
CA MET A 61 -6.95 4.25 4.67
C MET A 61 -6.36 5.65 4.75
N ALA A 62 -7.17 6.65 4.92
CA ALA A 62 -6.73 8.03 5.02
C ALA A 62 -7.06 8.65 6.38
N LYS A 63 -6.19 9.55 6.86
CA LYS A 63 -6.35 10.24 8.13
C LYS A 63 -7.64 11.06 8.12
N LYS A 64 -8.45 11.01 9.19
CA LYS A 64 -9.76 11.69 9.28
C LYS A 64 -9.70 13.19 9.00
N GLU A 65 -8.59 13.86 9.34
CA GLU A 65 -8.40 15.29 9.12
C GLU A 65 -8.37 15.67 7.63
N LEU A 66 -7.94 14.75 6.75
CA LEU A 66 -7.91 15.01 5.30
C LEU A 66 -9.32 15.16 4.71
N PHE A 67 -10.33 14.61 5.38
CA PHE A 67 -11.74 14.73 4.95
C PHE A 67 -12.40 16.04 5.38
N LYS A 68 -11.74 16.88 6.17
CA LYS A 68 -12.24 18.21 6.55
C LYS A 68 -12.25 19.20 5.36
N ASN A 69 -11.26 19.08 4.47
CA ASN A 69 -11.22 19.89 3.26
C ASN A 69 -12.20 19.32 2.21
N PRO A 70 -13.18 20.09 1.70
CA PRO A 70 -14.21 19.57 0.82
C PRO A 70 -13.68 19.08 -0.53
N ILE A 71 -12.67 19.75 -1.10
CA ILE A 71 -12.06 19.35 -2.37
C ILE A 71 -11.31 18.03 -2.20
N LEU A 72 -10.48 17.95 -1.15
CA LEU A 72 -9.71 16.75 -0.86
C LEU A 72 -10.63 15.57 -0.50
N ARG A 73 -11.70 15.83 0.27
CA ARG A 73 -12.75 14.84 0.57
C ARG A 73 -13.39 14.30 -0.71
N PHE A 74 -13.73 15.17 -1.66
CA PHE A 74 -14.31 14.74 -2.94
C PHE A 74 -13.36 13.78 -3.67
N ILE A 75 -12.08 14.14 -3.80
CA ILE A 75 -11.06 13.30 -4.45
C ILE A 75 -10.91 11.96 -3.71
N LEU A 76 -10.75 12.00 -2.39
CA LEU A 76 -10.52 10.82 -1.55
C LEU A 76 -11.70 9.84 -1.63
N VAL A 77 -12.93 10.32 -1.51
CA VAL A 77 -14.13 9.47 -1.57
C VAL A 77 -14.24 8.79 -2.95
N HIS A 78 -14.02 9.53 -4.03
CA HIS A 78 -14.07 8.98 -5.38
C HIS A 78 -12.88 8.07 -5.72
N ALA A 79 -11.77 8.21 -4.98
CA ALA A 79 -10.64 7.30 -5.02
C ALA A 79 -10.80 6.10 -4.06
N HIS A 80 -12.00 5.85 -3.54
CA HIS A 80 -12.32 4.77 -2.59
C HIS A 80 -11.55 4.86 -1.26
N ALA A 81 -11.08 6.06 -0.88
CA ALA A 81 -10.48 6.27 0.43
C ALA A 81 -11.56 6.36 1.51
N PHE A 82 -11.28 5.77 2.66
CA PHE A 82 -12.12 5.88 3.84
C PHE A 82 -11.35 6.43 5.03
N SER A 83 -12.07 7.14 5.88
CA SER A 83 -11.53 7.84 7.03
C SER A 83 -11.18 6.88 8.16
N VAL A 84 -9.99 7.01 8.73
CA VAL A 84 -9.56 6.28 9.92
C VAL A 84 -8.97 7.25 10.94
N ASP A 85 -9.39 7.10 12.18
CA ASP A 85 -8.70 7.69 13.31
C ASP A 85 -7.45 6.85 13.61
N ARG A 86 -6.26 7.41 13.40
CA ARG A 86 -4.99 6.66 13.57
C ARG A 86 -4.62 6.46 15.03
N ASP A 87 -5.06 7.37 15.89
CA ASP A 87 -4.73 7.36 17.30
C ASP A 87 -5.64 6.39 18.06
N ASN A 88 -6.91 6.30 17.62
CA ASN A 88 -7.89 5.36 18.18
C ASN A 88 -8.70 4.69 17.04
N PRO A 89 -8.13 3.71 16.34
CA PRO A 89 -8.79 3.06 15.21
C PRO A 89 -9.99 2.23 15.69
N GLY A 90 -11.20 2.71 15.37
CA GLY A 90 -12.43 2.00 15.69
C GLY A 90 -12.63 0.75 14.80
N PRO A 91 -13.68 -0.06 15.08
CA PRO A 91 -13.98 -1.28 14.32
C PRO A 91 -14.17 -1.07 12.81
N SER A 92 -14.49 0.14 12.37
CA SER A 92 -14.63 0.52 10.97
C SER A 92 -13.33 0.37 10.18
N ALA A 93 -12.17 0.57 10.82
CA ALA A 93 -10.86 0.38 10.21
C ALA A 93 -10.63 -1.06 9.69
N ILE A 94 -11.31 -2.04 10.28
CA ILE A 94 -11.27 -3.44 9.83
C ILE A 94 -12.51 -3.79 8.99
N LYS A 95 -13.71 -3.38 9.43
CA LYS A 95 -14.97 -3.79 8.77
C LYS A 95 -15.11 -3.25 7.36
N ILE A 96 -14.71 -1.99 7.11
CA ILE A 96 -14.83 -1.36 5.79
C ILE A 96 -13.97 -2.09 4.75
N PRO A 97 -12.65 -2.27 4.93
CA PRO A 97 -11.84 -2.96 3.94
C PRO A 97 -12.21 -4.43 3.79
N VAL A 98 -12.56 -5.14 4.86
CA VAL A 98 -13.03 -6.53 4.76
C VAL A 98 -14.28 -6.63 3.88
N LYS A 99 -15.25 -5.74 4.05
CA LYS A 99 -16.46 -5.70 3.23
C LYS A 99 -16.14 -5.42 1.75
N GLY A 100 -15.24 -4.46 1.48
CA GLY A 100 -14.82 -4.12 0.11
C GLY A 100 -14.06 -5.27 -0.57
N LEU A 101 -13.12 -5.90 0.13
CA LEU A 101 -12.36 -7.04 -0.38
C LEU A 101 -13.26 -8.26 -0.67
N ARG A 102 -14.28 -8.52 0.16
CA ARG A 102 -15.22 -9.63 -0.06
C ARG A 102 -16.13 -9.41 -1.26
N LYS A 103 -16.43 -8.18 -1.64
CA LYS A 103 -17.19 -7.88 -2.87
C LYS A 103 -16.40 -8.23 -4.15
N GLY A 104 -15.08 -8.24 -4.09
CA GLY A 104 -14.22 -8.64 -5.19
C GLY A 104 -13.80 -7.52 -6.14
N ASP A 105 -14.43 -6.34 -6.08
CA ASP A 105 -14.20 -5.24 -7.03
C ASP A 105 -12.97 -4.39 -6.71
N LEU A 106 -12.57 -4.36 -5.44
CA LEU A 106 -11.51 -3.50 -4.95
C LEU A 106 -10.44 -4.29 -4.20
N SER A 107 -9.19 -3.90 -4.39
CA SER A 107 -8.05 -4.27 -3.56
C SER A 107 -7.83 -3.24 -2.44
N LEU A 108 -6.89 -3.48 -1.55
CA LEU A 108 -6.54 -2.56 -0.46
C LEU A 108 -5.06 -2.22 -0.52
N ILE A 109 -4.69 -0.95 -0.29
CA ILE A 109 -3.32 -0.57 0.05
C ILE A 109 -3.28 -0.24 1.53
N ILE A 110 -2.37 -0.89 2.27
CA ILE A 110 -2.19 -0.69 3.69
C ILE A 110 -0.70 -0.61 4.05
N PHE A 111 -0.39 0.27 4.99
CA PHE A 111 0.92 0.41 5.60
C PHE A 111 0.82 -0.06 7.05
N PRO A 112 1.39 -1.23 7.41
CA PRO A 112 1.20 -1.82 8.73
C PRO A 112 1.70 -0.97 9.89
N SER A 113 2.74 -0.16 9.69
CA SER A 113 3.21 0.82 10.69
C SER A 113 2.19 1.93 10.97
N GLY A 114 1.27 2.15 10.04
CA GLY A 114 0.25 3.22 10.12
C GLY A 114 0.82 4.63 9.94
N THR A 115 2.11 4.83 10.14
CA THR A 115 2.81 6.12 9.98
C THR A 115 4.20 5.91 9.38
N ARG A 116 4.78 6.96 8.79
CA ARG A 116 6.15 6.95 8.24
C ARG A 116 7.25 7.03 9.30
N HIS A 117 6.87 7.26 10.54
CA HIS A 117 7.77 7.53 11.66
C HIS A 117 7.68 6.47 12.77
N SER A 118 7.06 5.33 12.48
CA SER A 118 6.95 4.21 13.42
C SER A 118 7.41 2.94 12.75
N GLU A 119 8.29 2.23 13.41
CA GLU A 119 8.70 0.88 13.05
C GLU A 119 7.76 -0.16 13.67
N GLU A 120 6.92 0.25 14.64
CA GLU A 120 5.94 -0.63 15.26
C GLU A 120 4.82 -0.99 14.28
N LEU A 121 4.77 -2.25 13.92
CA LEU A 121 3.78 -2.78 12.99
C LEU A 121 2.49 -3.14 13.72
N LYS A 122 1.34 -2.79 13.13
CA LYS A 122 0.01 -3.06 13.67
C LYS A 122 -0.61 -4.28 13.00
N SER A 123 -1.13 -5.23 13.76
CA SER A 123 -1.71 -6.49 13.27
C SER A 123 -2.93 -6.35 12.35
N GLY A 124 -3.43 -5.14 12.15
CA GLY A 124 -4.63 -4.86 11.34
C GLY A 124 -4.59 -5.41 9.93
N ALA A 125 -3.44 -5.38 9.25
CA ALA A 125 -3.28 -5.93 7.91
C ALA A 125 -3.55 -7.44 7.87
N PHE A 126 -3.01 -8.19 8.84
CA PHE A 126 -3.18 -9.63 8.96
C PHE A 126 -4.64 -10.01 9.31
N VAL A 127 -5.26 -9.24 10.21
CA VAL A 127 -6.67 -9.42 10.58
C VAL A 127 -7.56 -9.22 9.35
N ILE A 128 -7.35 -8.18 8.57
CA ILE A 128 -8.11 -7.90 7.34
C ILE A 128 -7.89 -9.02 6.33
N ALA A 129 -6.65 -9.44 6.08
CA ALA A 129 -6.32 -10.50 5.15
C ALA A 129 -7.01 -11.81 5.50
N LYS A 130 -6.93 -12.22 6.77
CA LYS A 130 -7.59 -13.41 7.27
C LYS A 130 -9.12 -13.32 7.16
N MET A 131 -9.73 -12.22 7.61
CA MET A 131 -11.18 -12.03 7.59
C MET A 131 -11.73 -11.93 6.15
N ALA A 132 -11.01 -11.31 5.24
CA ALA A 132 -11.40 -11.20 3.84
C ALA A 132 -11.03 -12.46 3.04
N ASN A 133 -10.17 -13.32 3.55
CA ASN A 133 -9.57 -14.47 2.85
C ASN A 133 -8.87 -14.04 1.55
N LYS A 134 -8.05 -12.98 1.66
CA LYS A 134 -7.28 -12.41 0.55
C LYS A 134 -5.80 -12.37 0.89
N PRO A 135 -4.91 -12.60 -0.10
CA PRO A 135 -3.47 -12.57 0.13
C PRO A 135 -2.95 -11.16 0.43
N LEU A 136 -1.87 -11.11 1.18
CA LEU A 136 -0.99 -9.95 1.28
C LEU A 136 0.03 -10.01 0.15
N VAL A 137 0.19 -8.94 -0.61
CA VAL A 137 1.21 -8.81 -1.64
C VAL A 137 2.21 -7.76 -1.16
N PRO A 138 3.43 -8.17 -0.76
CA PRO A 138 4.48 -7.23 -0.40
C PRO A 138 4.85 -6.37 -1.60
N VAL A 139 5.08 -5.09 -1.37
CA VAL A 139 5.54 -4.16 -2.39
C VAL A 139 6.52 -3.17 -1.79
N VAL A 140 7.58 -2.85 -2.50
CA VAL A 140 8.54 -1.83 -2.11
C VAL A 140 8.66 -0.74 -3.17
N TYR A 141 9.01 0.44 -2.72
CA TYR A 141 9.34 1.59 -3.53
C TYR A 141 10.79 1.98 -3.32
N GLN A 142 11.53 2.09 -4.40
CA GLN A 142 12.86 2.68 -4.39
C GLN A 142 12.88 3.90 -5.31
N GLY A 143 13.32 5.01 -4.79
CA GLY A 143 13.34 6.27 -5.52
C GLY A 143 13.51 7.47 -4.61
N PRO A 144 13.23 8.68 -5.11
CA PRO A 144 13.31 9.91 -4.35
C PRO A 144 12.48 9.90 -3.06
N LEU A 145 13.07 10.25 -1.93
CA LEU A 145 12.38 10.32 -0.63
C LEU A 145 11.91 11.73 -0.27
N THR A 146 12.34 12.75 -1.03
CA THR A 146 11.91 14.14 -0.86
C THR A 146 11.32 14.69 -2.15
N PHE A 147 10.37 15.61 -2.05
CA PHE A 147 9.75 16.22 -3.23
C PHE A 147 10.80 16.94 -4.12
N LYS A 148 11.79 17.59 -3.52
CA LYS A 148 12.90 18.21 -4.25
C LYS A 148 13.72 17.20 -5.07
N SER A 149 13.96 16.01 -4.50
CA SER A 149 14.66 14.93 -5.22
C SER A 149 13.77 14.25 -6.25
N PHE A 150 12.46 14.24 -6.03
CA PHE A 150 11.47 13.73 -6.99
C PHE A 150 11.52 14.51 -8.31
N LEU A 151 11.63 15.84 -8.25
CA LEU A 151 11.73 16.69 -9.43
C LEU A 151 13.09 16.60 -10.19
N LYS A 152 14.07 15.90 -9.62
CA LYS A 152 15.38 15.67 -10.28
C LYS A 152 15.37 14.47 -11.25
N ARG A 153 14.21 13.92 -11.57
CA ARG A 153 14.03 12.79 -12.51
C ARG A 153 14.92 11.58 -12.22
N LYS A 154 14.97 11.21 -10.94
CA LYS A 154 15.62 9.97 -10.53
C LYS A 154 14.69 8.79 -10.81
N SER A 155 15.25 7.59 -10.91
CA SER A 155 14.45 6.38 -11.09
C SER A 155 13.35 6.24 -10.05
N LEU A 156 12.18 5.80 -10.50
CA LEU A 156 11.04 5.43 -9.67
C LEU A 156 10.78 3.94 -9.91
N ASP A 157 11.19 3.13 -8.95
CA ASP A 157 11.10 1.69 -9.06
C ASP A 157 10.09 1.14 -8.06
N ILE A 158 9.19 0.29 -8.55
CA ILE A 158 8.22 -0.45 -7.74
C ILE A 158 8.40 -1.94 -8.00
N CYS A 159 8.67 -2.67 -6.94
CA CYS A 159 8.92 -4.09 -7.00
C CYS A 159 7.84 -4.85 -6.23
N PHE A 160 7.13 -5.78 -6.89
CA PHE A 160 6.09 -6.61 -6.29
C PHE A 160 6.65 -7.96 -5.85
N GLY A 161 6.26 -8.41 -4.66
CA GLY A 161 6.63 -9.71 -4.11
C GLY A 161 5.57 -10.78 -4.34
N ASP A 162 5.93 -11.99 -3.93
CA ASP A 162 5.04 -13.13 -3.99
C ASP A 162 3.90 -12.99 -2.96
N PRO A 163 2.68 -13.44 -3.30
CA PRO A 163 1.55 -13.35 -2.39
C PRO A 163 1.74 -14.20 -1.13
N ILE A 164 1.49 -13.61 0.03
CA ILE A 164 1.51 -14.26 1.34
C ILE A 164 0.08 -14.58 1.75
N TYR A 165 -0.23 -15.86 1.93
CA TYR A 165 -1.55 -16.32 2.33
C TYR A 165 -1.57 -16.62 3.83
N ILE A 166 -2.53 -16.05 4.56
CA ILE A 166 -2.72 -16.36 5.98
C ILE A 166 -3.71 -17.51 6.10
N PRO A 167 -3.30 -18.64 6.68
CA PRO A 167 -4.20 -19.78 6.86
C PRO A 167 -5.43 -19.39 7.68
N ARG A 168 -6.61 -19.88 7.29
CA ARG A 168 -7.86 -19.57 8.03
C ARG A 168 -7.82 -20.00 9.49
N ARG A 169 -7.09 -21.08 9.80
CA ARG A 169 -6.91 -21.61 11.17
C ARG A 169 -5.89 -20.84 12.00
N GLU A 170 -5.04 -20.04 11.36
CA GLU A 170 -4.03 -19.24 12.05
C GLU A 170 -4.69 -18.26 13.03
N LYS A 171 -4.27 -18.29 14.29
CA LYS A 171 -4.73 -17.30 15.29
C LYS A 171 -3.84 -16.07 15.18
N ILE A 172 -4.45 -14.90 14.99
CA ILE A 172 -3.72 -13.63 15.01
C ILE A 172 -3.79 -13.08 16.44
N ASN A 173 -2.75 -13.32 17.20
CA ASN A 173 -2.60 -12.92 18.60
C ASN A 173 -1.16 -12.44 18.86
N LYS A 174 -0.84 -12.11 20.10
CA LYS A 174 0.50 -11.63 20.48
C LYS A 174 1.63 -12.64 20.25
N GLU A 175 1.33 -13.92 20.18
CA GLU A 175 2.31 -14.99 20.00
C GLU A 175 2.63 -15.23 18.51
N THR A 176 1.61 -15.21 17.64
CA THR A 176 1.76 -15.53 16.21
C THR A 176 2.06 -14.30 15.34
N THR A 177 1.63 -13.12 15.79
CA THR A 177 1.84 -11.87 15.07
C THR A 177 3.31 -11.56 14.78
N PRO A 178 4.28 -11.76 15.69
CA PRO A 178 5.70 -11.51 15.39
C PRO A 178 6.24 -12.32 14.21
N ALA A 179 5.88 -13.60 14.10
CA ALA A 179 6.31 -14.44 12.97
C ALA A 179 5.75 -13.96 11.63
N LEU A 180 4.48 -13.49 11.60
CA LEU A 180 3.88 -12.91 10.40
C LEU A 180 4.56 -11.59 10.01
N TYR A 181 4.98 -10.79 10.98
CA TYR A 181 5.75 -9.59 10.72
C TYR A 181 7.13 -9.91 10.15
N GLN A 182 7.84 -10.82 10.77
CA GLN A 182 9.15 -11.26 10.29
C GLN A 182 9.07 -11.72 8.83
N GLN A 183 8.08 -12.54 8.49
CA GLN A 183 7.85 -12.99 7.11
C GLN A 183 7.64 -11.80 6.15
N LEU A 184 6.92 -10.77 6.59
CA LEU A 184 6.65 -9.59 5.77
C LEU A 184 7.89 -8.72 5.61
N GLU A 185 8.66 -8.53 6.68
CA GLU A 185 9.93 -7.78 6.67
C GLU A 185 10.98 -8.47 5.79
N GLU A 186 11.13 -9.78 5.92
CA GLU A 186 12.01 -10.57 5.06
C GLU A 186 11.61 -10.46 3.58
N ALA A 187 10.30 -10.43 3.29
CA ALA A 187 9.81 -10.23 1.93
C ALA A 187 10.17 -8.84 1.40
N TRP A 188 10.03 -7.79 2.18
CA TRP A 188 10.45 -6.43 1.78
C TRP A 188 11.95 -6.31 1.61
N ASP A 189 12.75 -6.85 2.54
CA ASP A 189 14.21 -6.85 2.45
C ASP A 189 14.70 -7.59 1.21
N LYS A 190 14.08 -8.73 0.89
CA LYS A 190 14.37 -9.47 -0.32
C LYS A 190 14.09 -8.63 -1.56
N LEU A 191 12.93 -7.96 -1.64
CA LEU A 191 12.56 -7.11 -2.77
C LEU A 191 13.49 -5.90 -2.91
N ASP A 192 13.87 -5.28 -1.81
CA ASP A 192 14.82 -4.16 -1.82
C ASP A 192 16.18 -4.60 -2.37
N LYS A 193 16.68 -5.77 -1.95
CA LYS A 193 17.95 -6.33 -2.42
C LYS A 193 17.88 -6.83 -3.86
N GLU A 194 16.76 -7.42 -4.29
CA GLU A 194 16.55 -7.81 -5.69
C GLU A 194 16.62 -6.60 -6.62
N GLN A 195 16.10 -5.44 -6.19
CA GLN A 195 16.08 -4.22 -6.97
C GLN A 195 17.43 -3.48 -6.92
N ASN A 196 18.01 -3.36 -5.74
CA ASN A 196 19.32 -2.73 -5.51
C ASN A 196 19.96 -3.31 -4.25
N PRO A 197 21.02 -4.16 -4.38
CA PRO A 197 21.69 -4.77 -3.24
C PRO A 197 22.23 -3.79 -2.21
N ASP A 198 22.60 -2.58 -2.64
CA ASP A 198 23.18 -1.52 -1.80
C ASP A 198 22.12 -0.57 -1.21
N PHE A 199 20.83 -0.90 -1.42
CA PHE A 199 19.76 -0.05 -0.90
C PHE A 199 19.61 -0.18 0.61
N HIS A 200 19.77 0.94 1.32
CA HIS A 200 19.49 1.06 2.74
C HIS A 200 18.51 2.21 2.98
N TYR A 201 17.32 1.87 3.48
CA TYR A 201 16.36 2.87 3.91
C TYR A 201 16.66 3.30 5.35
N ILE A 202 16.93 4.59 5.55
CA ILE A 202 17.05 5.20 6.88
C ILE A 202 15.77 6.01 7.10
N ALA A 203 14.95 5.59 8.06
CA ALA A 203 13.78 6.34 8.50
C ALA A 203 14.22 7.70 9.08
N LYS A 204 13.57 8.79 8.63
CA LYS A 204 13.82 10.15 9.12
C LYS A 204 12.76 10.55 10.13
#